data_b6904002ae8be45ef2afdc2b584cccdb
#
_entry.id   b6904002ae8be45ef2afdc2b584cccdb
#
_cell.length_a   1.000
_cell.length_b   1.000
_cell.length_c   1.000
_cell.angle_alpha   90.00
_cell.angle_beta   90.00
_cell.angle_gamma   90.00
#
_symmetry.space_group_name_H-M   'P 1'
#
loop_
_entity.id
_entity.type
_entity.pdbx_description
1 polymer ?
#
loop_
_entity_poly.entity_id
_entity_poly.type
_entity_poly.pdbx_seq_one_letter_code
_entity_poly.pdbx_strand_id
1 'polypeptide(L)'
;RYDERFSHYNGCNVNFVEEISLNNIRIRTYERGVEDETLACGTGICAAALTYSIEKGLKNGKHTINISAKGGDLQVEFEKKSDNSLSEVYLIGTANSVFEGEIEISKKKFDKSKKKNVNLQS
;
A
#
# COMPACT_ATOMS: atom_id res chain seq x y z
N ARG A 1 -2.90 15.02 -8.35
CA ARG A 1 -1.47 14.72 -8.30
C ARG A 1 -0.64 15.95 -7.96
N TYR A 2 -0.84 17.06 -8.64
CA TYR A 2 -0.08 18.31 -8.50
C TYR A 2 -0.86 19.45 -7.85
N ASP A 3 -1.85 19.13 -7.01
CA ASP A 3 -2.58 20.13 -6.24
C ASP A 3 -1.63 20.88 -5.29
N GLU A 4 -1.81 22.18 -5.14
CA GLU A 4 -0.95 23.05 -4.32
C GLU A 4 -0.86 22.58 -2.87
N ARG A 5 -1.93 21.98 -2.34
CA ARG A 5 -1.96 21.41 -0.98
C ARG A 5 -0.92 20.31 -0.76
N PHE A 6 -0.45 19.67 -1.82
CA PHE A 6 0.55 18.59 -1.80
C PHE A 6 1.90 19.00 -2.39
N SER A 7 2.12 20.28 -2.66
CA SER A 7 3.33 20.79 -3.32
C SER A 7 4.61 20.46 -2.55
N HIS A 8 4.60 20.61 -1.21
CA HIS A 8 5.77 20.30 -0.37
C HIS A 8 6.07 18.80 -0.27
N TYR A 9 5.16 17.94 -0.70
CA TYR A 9 5.40 16.48 -0.80
C TYR A 9 5.78 16.06 -2.22
N ASN A 10 5.98 16.99 -3.14
CA ASN A 10 6.15 16.72 -4.57
C ASN A 10 4.95 15.95 -5.18
N GLY A 11 3.75 16.26 -4.70
CA GLY A 11 2.51 15.63 -5.11
C GLY A 11 2.13 14.41 -4.30
N CYS A 12 1.11 13.70 -4.74
CA CYS A 12 0.53 12.52 -4.04
C CYS A 12 0.19 11.40 -5.02
N ASN A 13 -0.01 10.21 -4.49
CA ASN A 13 -0.69 9.13 -5.21
C ASN A 13 -2.19 9.45 -5.29
N VAL A 14 -2.84 9.00 -6.34
CA VAL A 14 -4.30 9.13 -6.51
C VAL A 14 -4.90 7.73 -6.64
N ASN A 15 -5.79 7.39 -5.71
CA ASN A 15 -6.49 6.13 -5.70
C ASN A 15 -7.94 6.35 -6.10
N PHE A 16 -8.38 5.69 -7.17
CA PHE A 16 -9.77 5.62 -7.57
C PHE A 16 -10.38 4.35 -6.99
N VAL A 17 -11.44 4.49 -6.22
CA VAL A 17 -12.08 3.39 -5.49
C VAL A 17 -13.52 3.25 -5.95
N GLU A 18 -13.90 2.02 -6.29
CA GLU A 18 -15.26 1.63 -6.66
C GLU A 18 -15.73 0.54 -5.70
N GLU A 19 -16.89 0.70 -5.10
CA GLU A 19 -17.53 -0.38 -4.37
C GLU A 19 -18.19 -1.35 -5.35
N ILE A 20 -17.77 -2.61 -5.29
CA ILE A 20 -18.38 -3.70 -6.08
C ILE A 20 -19.56 -4.28 -5.32
N SER A 21 -19.37 -4.53 -4.03
CA SER A 21 -20.38 -5.01 -3.08
C SER A 21 -19.89 -4.75 -1.66
N LEU A 22 -20.71 -5.06 -0.67
CA LEU A 22 -20.32 -4.85 0.73
C LEU A 22 -18.97 -5.55 1.05
N ASN A 23 -18.04 -4.79 1.58
CA ASN A 23 -16.66 -5.21 1.90
C ASN A 23 -15.82 -5.69 0.69
N ASN A 24 -16.28 -5.38 -0.52
CA ASN A 24 -15.52 -5.66 -1.75
C ASN A 24 -15.39 -4.38 -2.56
N ILE A 25 -14.16 -3.92 -2.75
CA ILE A 25 -13.84 -2.72 -3.51
C ILE A 25 -12.86 -3.02 -4.64
N ARG A 26 -12.95 -2.24 -5.72
CA ARG A 26 -11.94 -2.20 -6.78
C ARG A 26 -11.13 -0.94 -6.63
N ILE A 27 -9.81 -1.03 -6.85
CA ILE A 27 -8.91 0.11 -6.79
C ILE A 27 -8.07 0.22 -8.06
N ARG A 28 -7.85 1.46 -8.50
CA ARG A 28 -6.84 1.83 -9.49
C ARG A 28 -6.00 2.95 -8.93
N THR A 29 -4.69 2.87 -9.08
CA THR A 29 -3.75 3.83 -8.49
C THR A 29 -2.88 4.47 -9.55
N TYR A 30 -2.91 5.80 -9.61
CA TYR A 30 -1.91 6.61 -10.31
C TYR A 30 -0.82 6.96 -9.30
N GLU A 31 0.39 6.49 -9.53
CA GLU A 31 1.45 6.53 -8.52
C GLU A 31 2.48 7.63 -8.79
N ARG A 32 2.77 8.38 -7.73
CA ARG A 32 3.80 9.41 -7.74
C ARG A 32 5.18 8.78 -7.92
N GLY A 33 5.98 9.37 -8.82
CA GLY A 33 7.33 8.88 -9.13
C GLY A 33 7.38 7.85 -10.25
N VAL A 34 6.28 7.12 -10.48
CA VAL A 34 6.06 6.29 -11.68
C VAL A 34 5.39 7.14 -12.76
N GLU A 35 4.50 8.06 -12.35
CA GLU A 35 3.70 8.97 -13.20
C GLU A 35 2.80 8.20 -14.18
N ASP A 36 2.32 7.05 -13.75
CA ASP A 36 1.41 6.18 -14.49
C ASP A 36 0.59 5.31 -13.52
N GLU A 37 -0.34 4.53 -14.06
CA GLU A 37 -1.07 3.54 -13.30
C GLU A 37 -0.18 2.35 -12.96
N THR A 38 -0.07 2.02 -11.67
CA THR A 38 0.65 0.84 -11.20
C THR A 38 -0.27 -0.37 -11.00
N LEU A 39 0.32 -1.56 -10.93
CA LEU A 39 -0.41 -2.81 -10.70
C LEU A 39 -1.05 -2.85 -9.32
N ALA A 40 -0.34 -2.36 -8.30
CA ALA A 40 -0.81 -2.23 -6.93
C ALA A 40 0.10 -1.27 -6.15
N CYS A 41 -0.50 -0.50 -5.24
CA CYS A 41 0.21 0.35 -4.27
C CYS A 41 -0.23 -0.05 -2.88
N GLY A 42 0.61 -0.75 -2.11
CA GLY A 42 0.25 -1.33 -0.82
C GLY A 42 -0.30 -0.31 0.19
N THR A 43 0.36 0.84 0.33
CA THR A 43 -0.12 1.92 1.21
C THR A 43 -1.42 2.54 0.74
N GLY A 44 -1.59 2.70 -0.58
CA GLY A 44 -2.83 3.19 -1.19
C GLY A 44 -4.00 2.23 -0.98
N ILE A 45 -3.75 0.94 -1.06
CA ILE A 45 -4.74 -0.13 -0.82
C ILE A 45 -5.19 -0.11 0.64
N CYS A 46 -4.26 -0.05 1.60
CA CYS A 46 -4.61 0.08 3.01
C CYS A 46 -5.43 1.34 3.28
N ALA A 47 -4.98 2.49 2.78
CA ALA A 47 -5.69 3.76 2.94
C ALA A 47 -7.12 3.70 2.37
N ALA A 48 -7.30 3.09 1.20
CA ALA A 48 -8.62 2.93 0.58
C ALA A 48 -9.56 2.06 1.43
N ALA A 49 -9.07 0.92 1.94
CA ALA A 49 -9.86 0.03 2.80
C ALA A 49 -10.28 0.70 4.12
N LEU A 50 -9.36 1.43 4.76
CA LEU A 50 -9.63 2.15 6.00
C LEU A 50 -10.63 3.29 5.78
N THR A 51 -10.45 4.09 4.71
CA THR A 51 -11.39 5.15 4.33
C THR A 51 -12.78 4.59 4.04
N TYR A 52 -12.86 3.51 3.26
CA TYR A 52 -14.10 2.81 2.98
C TYR A 52 -14.83 2.40 4.28
N SER A 53 -14.09 1.86 5.26
CA SER A 53 -14.68 1.44 6.53
C SER A 53 -15.29 2.59 7.34
N ILE A 54 -14.67 3.76 7.29
CA ILE A 54 -15.16 4.98 7.94
C ILE A 54 -16.41 5.48 7.24
N GLU A 55 -16.37 5.60 5.92
CA GLU A 55 -17.46 6.09 5.08
C GLU A 55 -18.71 5.21 5.17
N LYS A 56 -18.53 3.89 5.25
CA LYS A 56 -19.64 2.93 5.44
C LYS A 56 -20.12 2.84 6.89
N GLY A 57 -19.46 3.50 7.82
CA GLY A 57 -19.83 3.44 9.23
C GLY A 57 -19.75 2.03 9.81
N LEU A 58 -18.74 1.23 9.39
CA LEU A 58 -18.59 -0.13 9.92
C LEU A 58 -18.53 -0.10 11.45
N LYS A 59 -19.13 -1.11 12.10
CA LYS A 59 -19.16 -1.23 13.55
C LYS A 59 -17.77 -1.48 14.13
N ASN A 60 -17.62 -1.34 15.44
CA ASN A 60 -16.38 -1.72 16.12
C ASN A 60 -16.13 -3.22 16.00
N GLY A 61 -14.87 -3.61 15.91
CA GLY A 61 -14.43 -5.00 15.78
C GLY A 61 -13.49 -5.23 14.60
N LYS A 62 -13.21 -6.48 14.34
CA LYS A 62 -12.35 -6.93 13.25
C LYS A 62 -13.10 -6.92 11.91
N HIS A 63 -12.43 -6.43 10.89
CA HIS A 63 -12.95 -6.33 9.53
C HIS A 63 -11.94 -6.84 8.52
N THR A 64 -12.46 -7.39 7.43
CA THR A 64 -11.71 -7.75 6.24
C THR A 64 -12.36 -7.07 5.04
N ILE A 65 -11.59 -6.29 4.29
CA ILE A 65 -12.00 -5.70 3.02
C ILE A 65 -11.26 -6.42 1.90
N ASN A 66 -12.01 -6.97 0.96
CA ASN A 66 -11.46 -7.57 -0.26
C ASN A 66 -11.24 -6.50 -1.31
N ILE A 67 -10.09 -6.54 -1.97
CA ILE A 67 -9.65 -5.50 -2.89
C ILE A 67 -9.22 -6.13 -4.20
N SER A 68 -9.89 -5.73 -5.28
CA SER A 68 -9.49 -6.07 -6.64
C SER A 68 -8.63 -4.94 -7.20
N ALA A 69 -7.34 -5.18 -7.35
CA ALA A 69 -6.38 -4.27 -7.99
C ALA A 69 -5.98 -4.80 -9.37
N LYS A 70 -5.39 -3.95 -10.20
CA LYS A 70 -4.91 -4.34 -11.53
C LYS A 70 -3.90 -5.50 -11.49
N GLY A 71 -3.10 -5.60 -10.42
CA GLY A 71 -2.09 -6.64 -10.22
C GLY A 71 -2.62 -7.91 -9.57
N GLY A 72 -3.87 -7.97 -9.17
CA GLY A 72 -4.49 -9.13 -8.54
C GLY A 72 -5.34 -8.77 -7.32
N ASP A 73 -5.90 -9.81 -6.71
CA ASP A 73 -6.76 -9.67 -5.54
C ASP A 73 -5.95 -9.67 -4.25
N LEU A 74 -6.33 -8.78 -3.35
CA LEU A 74 -5.71 -8.54 -2.05
C LEU A 74 -6.77 -8.44 -0.97
N GLN A 75 -6.35 -8.49 0.28
CA GLN A 75 -7.23 -8.24 1.43
C GLN A 75 -6.55 -7.28 2.39
N VAL A 76 -7.34 -6.45 3.05
CA VAL A 76 -6.89 -5.65 4.19
C VAL A 76 -7.71 -6.04 5.39
N GLU A 77 -7.01 -6.54 6.42
CA GLU A 77 -7.60 -6.80 7.72
C GLU A 77 -7.22 -5.69 8.69
N PHE A 78 -8.14 -5.31 9.56
CA PHE A 78 -7.91 -4.31 10.60
C PHE A 78 -8.93 -4.42 11.73
N GLU A 79 -8.62 -3.78 12.85
CA GLU A 79 -9.55 -3.63 13.97
C GLU A 79 -10.00 -2.18 14.10
N LYS A 80 -11.33 -1.95 14.13
CA LYS A 80 -11.93 -0.65 14.42
C LYS A 80 -12.35 -0.59 15.88
N LYS A 81 -11.91 0.46 16.59
CA LYS A 81 -12.22 0.69 18.01
C LYS A 81 -13.35 1.72 18.19
N SER A 82 -13.86 1.82 19.41
CA SER A 82 -14.98 2.70 19.75
C SER A 82 -14.69 4.19 19.59
N ASP A 83 -13.43 4.60 19.65
CA ASP A 83 -12.96 5.96 19.41
C ASP A 83 -12.72 6.26 17.92
N ASN A 84 -13.17 5.38 17.01
CA ASN A 84 -12.89 5.38 15.59
C ASN A 84 -11.41 5.21 15.21
N SER A 85 -10.53 4.89 16.15
CA SER A 85 -9.18 4.51 15.80
C SER A 85 -9.15 3.16 15.08
N LEU A 86 -8.18 3.02 14.18
CA LEU A 86 -7.96 1.81 13.38
C LEU A 86 -6.58 1.26 13.76
N SER A 87 -6.51 -0.02 14.04
CA SER A 87 -5.29 -0.70 14.48
C SER A 87 -5.17 -2.08 13.85
N GLU A 88 -4.03 -2.73 14.07
CA GLU A 88 -3.76 -4.08 13.55
C GLU A 88 -4.03 -4.20 12.04
N VAL A 89 -3.49 -3.26 11.26
CA VAL A 89 -3.70 -3.20 9.81
C VAL A 89 -2.74 -4.16 9.12
N TYR A 90 -3.28 -5.17 8.46
CA TYR A 90 -2.54 -6.15 7.68
C TYR A 90 -2.96 -6.11 6.22
N LEU A 91 -1.97 -6.02 5.33
CA LEU A 91 -2.17 -6.24 3.89
C LEU A 91 -1.83 -7.70 3.58
N ILE A 92 -2.78 -8.42 3.02
CA ILE A 92 -2.69 -9.83 2.72
C ILE A 92 -2.81 -10.03 1.21
N GLY A 93 -1.89 -10.81 0.64
CA GLY A 93 -1.87 -11.14 -0.77
C GLY A 93 -1.05 -12.38 -1.06
N THR A 94 -1.10 -12.86 -2.30
CA THR A 94 -0.30 -13.98 -2.76
C THR A 94 1.12 -13.54 -3.13
N ALA A 95 2.09 -14.40 -2.86
CA ALA A 95 3.47 -14.24 -3.33
C ALA A 95 3.88 -15.50 -4.08
N ASN A 96 4.36 -15.34 -5.31
CA ASN A 96 4.84 -16.43 -6.13
C ASN A 96 6.34 -16.25 -6.41
N SER A 97 7.13 -17.32 -6.26
CA SER A 97 8.51 -17.33 -6.74
C SER A 97 8.50 -17.27 -8.26
N VAL A 98 9.21 -16.29 -8.83
CA VAL A 98 9.24 -16.07 -10.28
C VAL A 98 10.47 -16.68 -10.90
N PHE A 99 11.63 -16.55 -10.24
CA PHE A 99 12.89 -17.16 -10.65
C PHE A 99 13.86 -17.21 -9.47
N GLU A 100 14.87 -18.08 -9.58
CA GLU A 100 16.05 -18.11 -8.71
C GLU A 100 17.30 -17.87 -9.55
N GLY A 101 18.32 -17.26 -8.97
CA GLY A 101 19.55 -16.98 -9.67
C GLY A 101 20.71 -16.75 -8.71
N GLU A 102 21.94 -16.87 -9.22
CA GLU A 102 23.16 -16.62 -8.50
C GLU A 102 23.85 -15.37 -9.04
N ILE A 103 24.52 -14.61 -8.17
CA ILE A 103 25.31 -13.45 -8.54
C ILE A 103 26.71 -13.54 -7.93
N GLU A 104 27.75 -13.39 -8.73
CA GLU A 104 29.12 -13.23 -8.23
C GLU A 104 29.37 -11.79 -7.76
N ILE A 105 29.73 -11.66 -6.48
CA ILE A 105 30.08 -10.37 -5.89
C ILE A 105 31.61 -10.30 -5.69
N SER A 106 32.30 -9.52 -6.52
CA SER A 106 33.73 -9.26 -6.33
C SER A 106 33.97 -8.42 -5.07
N LYS A 107 34.76 -8.94 -4.13
CA LYS A 107 35.12 -8.25 -2.87
C LYS A 107 35.81 -6.90 -3.06
N LYS A 108 36.37 -6.61 -4.24
CA LYS A 108 37.08 -5.36 -4.54
C LYS A 108 36.16 -4.11 -4.68
N LYS A 109 34.85 -4.27 -4.76
CA LYS A 109 33.89 -3.15 -4.89
C LYS A 109 33.20 -2.73 -3.58
N PHE A 110 33.43 -3.44 -2.48
CA PHE A 110 32.93 -3.01 -1.17
C PHE A 110 33.98 -2.16 -0.46
N ASP A 111 34.16 -0.95 -0.91
CA ASP A 111 34.89 0.07 -0.17
C ASP A 111 34.04 0.49 1.05
N LYS A 112 34.52 0.13 2.25
CA LYS A 112 33.89 0.44 3.53
C LYS A 112 33.81 1.94 3.86
N SER A 113 34.39 2.81 3.01
CA SER A 113 34.45 4.27 3.25
C SER A 113 33.14 5.01 2.97
N LYS A 114 32.12 4.37 2.37
CA LYS A 114 30.81 4.97 2.13
C LYS A 114 29.70 4.28 2.95
N LYS A 115 29.84 4.27 4.27
CA LYS A 115 28.67 4.07 5.15
C LYS A 115 27.76 5.30 5.05
N LYS A 116 26.87 5.36 4.07
CA LYS A 116 25.64 6.12 4.23
C LYS A 116 24.76 5.30 5.19
N ASN A 117 24.55 5.85 6.39
CA ASN A 117 23.60 5.31 7.34
C ASN A 117 22.21 5.31 6.68
N VAL A 118 21.79 4.17 6.21
CA VAL A 118 20.38 3.92 5.90
C VAL A 118 19.75 3.51 7.23
N ASN A 119 19.19 4.47 7.95
CA ASN A 119 18.32 4.17 9.08
C ASN A 119 17.02 3.59 8.48
N LEU A 120 16.92 2.27 8.47
CA LEU A 120 15.65 1.58 8.38
C LEU A 120 14.99 1.71 9.76
N GLN A 121 14.12 2.70 9.92
CA GLN A 121 13.18 2.70 11.02
C GLN A 121 12.03 1.77 10.64
N SER A 122 11.96 0.68 11.40
CA SER A 122 10.84 -0.25 11.46
C SER A 122 9.57 0.44 11.95
#